data_5ebfea77f05bf16b71eb42c9c9073b44
#
_entry.id   5ebfea77f05bf16b71eb42c9c9073b44
#
_cell.length_a   1.000
_cell.length_b   1.000
_cell.length_c   1.000
_cell.angle_alpha   90.00
_cell.angle_beta   90.00
_cell.angle_gamma   90.00
#
_symmetry.space_group_name_H-M   'P 1'
#
loop_
_entity.id
_entity.type
_entity.pdbx_description
1 polymer ?
#
loop_
_entity_poly.entity_id
_entity_poly.type
_entity_poly.pdbx_seq_one_letter_code
_entity_poly.pdbx_strand_id
1 'polypeptide(L)'
;WAFNVITTGGAAKAYSPSGHNRFTIRQLLAPFDQTAYLCNMQYLPPFAIMGTHRLNTADIELHAVQYEQLLVALHNDRISEAEWKSVTYLNDLIPLPQSVMD
;
A
#
# COMPACT_ATOMS: atom_id res chain seq x y z
N TRP A 1 -2.19 -14.71 4.98
CA TRP A 1 -2.60 -13.43 4.37
C TRP A 1 -1.80 -13.11 3.11
N ALA A 2 -2.37 -12.22 2.30
CA ALA A 2 -1.72 -11.75 1.09
C ALA A 2 -2.01 -10.25 0.91
N PHE A 3 -1.13 -9.53 0.24
CA PHE A 3 -1.37 -8.15 -0.17
C PHE A 3 -0.52 -7.80 -1.39
N ASN A 4 -0.91 -6.73 -2.06
CA ASN A 4 -0.17 -6.23 -3.22
C ASN A 4 0.73 -5.07 -2.81
N VAL A 5 1.93 -5.06 -3.38
CA VAL A 5 2.84 -3.92 -3.33
C VAL A 5 2.88 -3.34 -4.73
N ILE A 6 2.48 -2.09 -4.88
CA ILE A 6 2.34 -1.47 -6.19
C ILE A 6 2.98 -0.08 -6.23
N THR A 7 3.36 0.31 -7.43
CA THR A 7 3.77 1.70 -7.72
C THR A 7 2.92 2.21 -8.87
N THR A 8 2.63 3.51 -8.87
CA THR A 8 1.88 4.15 -9.94
C THR A 8 2.53 5.46 -10.35
N GLY A 9 2.50 5.77 -11.65
CA GLY A 9 2.94 7.08 -12.14
C GLY A 9 1.95 8.18 -11.78
N GLY A 10 0.65 7.87 -11.78
CA GLY A 10 -0.40 8.81 -11.41
C GLY A 10 -0.45 9.09 -9.93
N ALA A 11 -0.81 10.33 -9.56
CA ALA A 11 -1.01 10.71 -8.17
C ALA A 11 -2.29 10.06 -7.60
N ALA A 12 -2.41 10.04 -6.27
CA ALA A 12 -3.53 9.40 -5.59
C ALA A 12 -4.90 9.85 -6.11
N LYS A 13 -5.06 11.14 -6.41
CA LYS A 13 -6.34 11.70 -6.89
C LYS A 13 -6.78 11.14 -8.23
N ALA A 14 -5.87 10.57 -9.03
CA ALA A 14 -6.22 9.96 -10.30
C ALA A 14 -7.01 8.66 -10.14
N TYR A 15 -6.91 8.02 -8.98
CA TYR A 15 -7.50 6.71 -8.71
C TYR A 15 -8.78 6.86 -7.90
N SER A 16 -9.77 7.47 -8.52
CA SER A 16 -11.12 7.63 -7.98
C SER A 16 -12.12 7.60 -9.12
N PRO A 17 -13.44 7.44 -8.85
CA PRO A 17 -14.45 7.45 -9.91
C PRO A 17 -14.45 8.76 -10.72
N SER A 18 -14.08 9.88 -10.12
CA SER A 18 -14.01 11.19 -10.80
C SER A 18 -12.60 11.54 -11.28
N GLY A 19 -11.59 10.72 -10.99
CA GLY A 19 -10.21 10.94 -11.40
C GLY A 19 -9.93 10.48 -12.81
N HIS A 20 -8.72 10.77 -13.30
CA HIS A 20 -8.30 10.43 -14.65
C HIS A 20 -8.41 8.93 -14.96
N ASN A 21 -8.08 8.08 -13.99
CA ASN A 21 -8.12 6.62 -14.17
C ASN A 21 -9.48 6.00 -13.82
N ARG A 22 -10.45 6.79 -13.37
CA ARG A 22 -11.86 6.45 -13.16
C ARG A 22 -12.15 5.40 -12.09
N PHE A 23 -11.17 4.62 -11.67
CA PHE A 23 -11.31 3.55 -10.68
C PHE A 23 -10.39 3.79 -9.51
N THR A 24 -10.81 3.33 -8.33
CA THR A 24 -9.93 3.29 -7.17
C THR A 24 -8.87 2.20 -7.36
N ILE A 25 -7.77 2.29 -6.63
CA ILE A 25 -6.75 1.23 -6.63
C ILE A 25 -7.38 -0.11 -6.23
N ARG A 26 -8.25 -0.13 -5.20
CA ARG A 26 -8.90 -1.37 -4.76
C ARG A 26 -9.76 -1.98 -5.85
N GLN A 27 -10.45 -1.17 -6.65
CA GLN A 27 -11.23 -1.66 -7.79
C GLN A 27 -10.33 -2.27 -8.85
N LEU A 28 -9.18 -1.66 -9.13
CA LEU A 28 -8.23 -2.18 -10.11
C LEU A 28 -7.55 -3.48 -9.61
N LEU A 29 -7.49 -3.69 -8.30
CA LEU A 29 -6.92 -4.90 -7.72
C LEU A 29 -7.95 -6.02 -7.51
N ALA A 30 -9.18 -5.85 -7.96
CA ALA A 30 -10.24 -6.84 -7.76
C ALA A 30 -9.86 -8.28 -8.17
N PRO A 31 -9.14 -8.53 -9.29
CA PRO A 31 -8.72 -9.89 -9.63
C PRO A 31 -7.82 -10.53 -8.57
N PHE A 32 -6.96 -9.75 -7.92
CA PHE A 32 -6.09 -10.26 -6.85
C PHE A 32 -6.90 -10.55 -5.59
N ASP A 33 -7.84 -9.68 -5.25
CA ASP A 33 -8.76 -9.89 -4.14
C ASP A 33 -9.55 -11.19 -4.35
N GLN A 34 -10.09 -11.40 -5.54
CA GLN A 34 -10.84 -12.62 -5.87
C GLN A 34 -9.94 -13.85 -5.77
N THR A 35 -8.70 -13.77 -6.23
CA THR A 35 -7.75 -14.87 -6.14
C THR A 35 -7.47 -15.24 -4.69
N ALA A 36 -7.23 -14.25 -3.82
CA ALA A 36 -7.00 -14.49 -2.40
C ALA A 36 -8.22 -15.14 -1.76
N TYR A 37 -9.43 -14.66 -2.09
CA TYR A 37 -10.68 -15.23 -1.60
C TYR A 37 -10.80 -16.72 -1.98
N LEU A 38 -10.56 -17.04 -3.24
CA LEU A 38 -10.64 -18.43 -3.71
C LEU A 38 -9.58 -19.33 -3.09
N CYS A 39 -8.44 -18.76 -2.70
CA CYS A 39 -7.36 -19.48 -2.01
C CYS A 39 -7.55 -19.52 -0.50
N ASN A 40 -8.67 -19.00 0.00
CA ASN A 40 -8.97 -18.93 1.43
C ASN A 40 -7.93 -18.15 2.23
N MET A 41 -7.43 -17.07 1.64
CA MET A 41 -6.45 -16.16 2.27
C MET A 41 -7.10 -14.84 2.63
N GLN A 42 -6.68 -14.27 3.76
CA GLN A 42 -7.05 -12.89 4.08
C GLN A 42 -6.31 -11.94 3.13
N TYR A 43 -7.05 -11.05 2.48
CA TYR A 43 -6.50 -10.07 1.57
C TYR A 43 -6.41 -8.71 2.26
N LEU A 44 -5.19 -8.30 2.57
CA LEU A 44 -4.93 -7.04 3.25
C LEU A 44 -4.97 -5.87 2.25
N PRO A 45 -5.19 -4.63 2.73
CA PRO A 45 -5.04 -3.45 1.88
C PRO A 45 -3.67 -3.40 1.22
N PRO A 46 -3.54 -2.77 0.04
CA PRO A 46 -2.25 -2.69 -0.64
C PRO A 46 -1.30 -1.71 0.04
N PHE A 47 -0.01 -1.93 -0.16
CA PHE A 47 1.02 -0.92 0.05
C PHE A 47 1.28 -0.27 -1.30
N ALA A 48 1.02 1.03 -1.42
CA ALA A 48 1.06 1.71 -2.70
C ALA A 48 1.94 2.96 -2.63
N ILE A 49 2.81 3.13 -3.62
CA ILE A 49 3.61 4.34 -3.80
C ILE A 49 3.13 4.99 -5.08
N MET A 50 2.44 6.12 -4.96
CA MET A 50 1.78 6.80 -6.07
C MET A 50 2.50 8.10 -6.42
N GLY A 51 2.34 8.54 -7.69
CA GLY A 51 2.99 9.76 -8.16
C GLY A 51 4.49 9.61 -8.29
N THR A 52 4.97 8.45 -8.75
CA THR A 52 6.40 8.13 -8.76
C THR A 52 7.22 9.06 -9.65
N HIS A 53 6.62 9.72 -10.63
CA HIS A 53 7.32 10.69 -11.48
C HIS A 53 7.78 11.93 -10.72
N ARG A 54 7.22 12.19 -9.54
CA ARG A 54 7.56 13.35 -8.71
C ARG A 54 8.55 13.00 -7.60
N LEU A 55 8.93 11.73 -7.48
CA LEU A 55 9.79 11.27 -6.39
C LEU A 55 11.25 11.35 -6.82
N ASN A 56 12.09 11.87 -5.94
CA ASN A 56 13.54 11.79 -6.10
C ASN A 56 14.08 10.54 -5.39
N THR A 57 15.39 10.31 -5.49
CA THR A 57 16.02 9.14 -4.86
C THR A 57 15.81 9.10 -3.36
N ALA A 58 15.90 10.26 -2.68
CA ALA A 58 15.70 10.31 -1.24
C ALA A 58 14.26 9.92 -0.86
N ASP A 59 13.26 10.36 -1.61
CA ASP A 59 11.86 9.97 -1.39
C ASP A 59 11.68 8.46 -1.53
N ILE A 60 12.28 7.88 -2.56
CA ILE A 60 12.18 6.43 -2.82
C ILE A 60 12.82 5.65 -1.67
N GLU A 61 13.97 6.11 -1.16
CA GLU A 61 14.64 5.48 -0.02
C GLU A 61 13.77 5.51 1.24
N LEU A 62 13.06 6.62 1.50
CA LEU A 62 12.14 6.72 2.63
C LEU A 62 10.99 5.71 2.51
N HIS A 63 10.44 5.55 1.31
CA HIS A 63 9.40 4.55 1.07
C HIS A 63 9.94 3.12 1.22
N ALA A 64 11.18 2.89 0.85
CA ALA A 64 11.81 1.57 1.04
C ALA A 64 11.94 1.23 2.53
N VAL A 65 12.32 2.20 3.36
CA VAL A 65 12.38 2.02 4.81
C VAL A 65 10.98 1.77 5.38
N GLN A 66 10.00 2.53 4.94
CA GLN A 66 8.60 2.33 5.34
C GLN A 66 8.13 0.91 5.02
N TYR A 67 8.44 0.41 3.84
CA TYR A 67 8.08 -0.95 3.42
C TYR A 67 8.76 -2.00 4.28
N GLU A 68 10.04 -1.82 4.58
CA GLU A 68 10.77 -2.74 5.47
C GLU A 68 10.11 -2.79 6.85
N GLN A 69 9.75 -1.63 7.40
CA GLN A 69 9.07 -1.56 8.69
C GLN A 69 7.70 -2.25 8.66
N LEU A 70 6.98 -2.13 7.54
CA LEU A 70 5.72 -2.86 7.35
C LEU A 70 5.92 -4.37 7.39
N LEU A 71 6.92 -4.88 6.67
CA LEU A 71 7.21 -6.32 6.64
C LEU A 71 7.57 -6.84 8.02
N VAL A 72 8.37 -6.10 8.76
CA VAL A 72 8.75 -6.47 10.13
C VAL A 72 7.52 -6.48 11.04
N ALA A 73 6.65 -5.48 10.93
CA ALA A 73 5.44 -5.40 11.74
C ALA A 73 4.49 -6.57 11.44
N LEU A 74 4.33 -6.92 10.17
CA LEU A 74 3.49 -8.06 9.78
C LEU A 74 4.09 -9.38 10.27
N HIS A 75 5.40 -9.55 10.13
CA HIS A 75 6.07 -10.76 10.57
C HIS A 75 5.95 -10.97 12.08
N ASN A 76 5.97 -9.89 12.85
CA ASN A 76 5.93 -9.92 14.31
C ASN A 76 4.50 -9.78 14.88
N ASP A 77 3.48 -9.91 14.03
CA ASP A 77 2.07 -9.83 14.43
C ASP A 77 1.71 -8.52 15.16
N ARG A 78 2.32 -7.41 14.75
CA ARG A 78 2.08 -6.11 15.39
C ARG A 78 0.92 -5.34 14.79
N ILE A 79 0.33 -5.82 13.71
CA ILE A 79 -0.81 -5.19 13.04
C ILE A 79 -2.01 -6.11 13.23
N SER A 80 -3.01 -5.64 13.97
CA SER A 80 -4.22 -6.40 14.23
C SER A 80 -5.17 -6.37 13.02
N GLU A 81 -6.10 -7.30 12.99
CA GLU A 81 -7.15 -7.32 11.98
C GLU A 81 -7.99 -6.04 12.00
N ALA A 82 -8.32 -5.54 13.20
CA ALA A 82 -9.04 -4.28 13.32
C ALA A 82 -8.27 -3.11 12.70
N GLU A 83 -6.95 -3.08 12.88
CA GLU A 83 -6.11 -2.03 12.33
C GLU A 83 -6.08 -2.08 10.81
N TRP A 84 -5.76 -3.24 10.21
CA TRP A 84 -5.66 -3.26 8.76
C TRP A 84 -7.02 -3.16 8.06
N LYS A 85 -8.11 -3.53 8.72
CA LYS A 85 -9.45 -3.31 8.18
C LYS A 85 -9.88 -1.85 8.20
N SER A 86 -9.23 -1.01 9.01
CA SER A 86 -9.58 0.39 9.16
C SER A 86 -8.98 1.31 8.12
N VAL A 87 -8.05 0.83 7.28
CA VAL A 87 -7.30 1.65 6.33
C VAL A 87 -7.53 1.21 4.89
N THR A 88 -7.38 2.14 3.96
CA THR A 88 -7.43 1.86 2.52
C THR A 88 -6.07 1.33 2.03
N TYR A 89 -4.99 1.81 2.62
CA TYR A 89 -3.61 1.42 2.28
C TYR A 89 -2.86 1.05 3.53
N LEU A 90 -2.03 0.01 3.47
CA LEU A 90 -1.16 -0.36 4.60
C LEU A 90 -0.17 0.75 4.95
N ASN A 91 0.15 1.63 4.00
CA ASN A 91 0.98 2.80 4.23
C ASN A 91 0.50 3.63 5.42
N ASP A 92 -0.81 3.68 5.64
CA ASP A 92 -1.40 4.51 6.69
C ASP A 92 -1.11 3.99 8.09
N LEU A 93 -0.68 2.75 8.21
CA LEU A 93 -0.34 2.13 9.49
C LEU A 93 1.15 2.29 9.86
N ILE A 94 1.98 2.66 8.89
CA ILE A 94 3.43 2.78 9.08
C ILE A 94 3.84 4.21 8.71
N PRO A 95 4.25 5.03 9.68
CA PRO A 95 4.69 6.39 9.37
C PRO A 95 5.86 6.41 8.41
N LEU A 96 5.84 7.33 7.45
CA LEU A 96 6.98 7.56 6.59
C LEU A 96 8.10 8.20 7.42
N PRO A 97 9.33 7.66 7.41
CA PRO A 97 10.44 8.28 8.15
C PRO A 97 10.72 9.68 7.62
N GLN A 98 11.22 10.55 8.48
CA GLN A 98 11.60 11.90 8.08
C GLN A 98 12.91 11.92 7.31
N SER A 99 13.76 10.93 7.55
CA SER A 99 15.06 10.79 6.91
C SER A 99 15.52 9.35 6.97
N VAL A 100 16.25 8.91 5.94
CA VAL A 100 16.86 7.58 5.90
C VAL A 100 17.88 7.41 7.03
N MET A 101 18.46 8.50 7.48
CA MET A 101 19.50 8.52 8.54
C MET A 101 18.92 8.35 9.93
N ASP A 102 17.62 8.51 10.10
CA ASP A 102 16.96 8.37 11.41
C ASP A 102 16.75 6.86 11.82
#